data_2023e3ba1cf57120f3c9f1d49b358058
#
_entry.id   2023e3ba1cf57120f3c9f1d49b358058
#
_cell.length_a   1.000
_cell.length_b   1.000
_cell.length_c   1.000
_cell.angle_alpha   90.00
_cell.angle_beta   90.00
_cell.angle_gamma   90.00
#
_symmetry.space_group_name_H-M   'P 1'
#
loop_
_entity.id
_entity.type
_entity.pdbx_description
1 polymer ?
#
loop_
_entity_poly.entity_id
_entity_poly.type
_entity_poly.pdbx_seq_one_letter_code
_entity_poly.pdbx_strand_id
1 'polypeptide(L)'
;KKKKKLCYLEALKSGTTCVMDMFRFMDRCADAAGEIGLRVNLAPYVADQPGKDFFATRDENKRLIKTRHGSQQGRIKVWMGLEHLFYCSEDAYRDAVRCQREYGVRIHTHACEQKEEEAAVLAHFGRRSIGMLDHYGLLGENTLLAHCVWLNDDEIKRLADTGTAIAHCPVSNAKLASGVARTPEMLAAGIALGIGTDGPVCNNSLDMFEEMKFASLIQKATRLDVTALPADQILRMATIGGAKALGLDKEIGSIEVGKKADLVMLDLAMPNLTPHEVTNDGGNLLWNLVFAARGSNVSRVWVDGRCLIENGRSTQVDEARVLETAQQCGVSLYERCRAMSHLRVDMV
;
A
#
# COMPACT_ATOMS: atom_id res chain seq x y z
N LYS A 1 12.50 13.76 0.49
CA LYS A 1 11.37 14.69 0.66
C LYS A 1 10.80 15.16 -0.68
N LYS A 2 11.60 15.78 -1.58
CA LYS A 2 11.11 16.37 -2.84
C LYS A 2 10.40 15.37 -3.75
N LYS A 3 11.01 14.21 -4.03
CA LYS A 3 10.40 13.14 -4.86
C LYS A 3 9.15 12.54 -4.20
N LYS A 4 9.13 12.39 -2.86
CA LYS A 4 8.01 11.81 -2.15
C LYS A 4 6.77 12.69 -2.16
N LYS A 5 6.93 14.02 -2.21
CA LYS A 5 5.80 14.93 -2.41
C LYS A 5 5.08 14.68 -3.73
N LEU A 6 5.82 14.37 -4.82
CA LEU A 6 5.20 14.03 -6.09
C LEU A 6 4.32 12.79 -5.96
N CYS A 7 4.83 11.71 -5.36
CA CYS A 7 4.06 10.48 -5.16
C CYS A 7 2.80 10.72 -4.31
N TYR A 8 2.93 11.42 -3.19
CA TYR A 8 1.78 11.72 -2.34
C TYR A 8 0.77 12.67 -2.99
N LEU A 9 1.24 13.61 -3.82
CA LEU A 9 0.38 14.49 -4.60
C LEU A 9 -0.41 13.69 -5.65
N GLU A 10 0.25 12.79 -6.38
CA GLU A 10 -0.38 11.89 -7.36
C GLU A 10 -1.45 11.02 -6.70
N ALA A 11 -1.09 10.30 -5.63
CA ALA A 11 -2.03 9.46 -4.88
C ALA A 11 -3.23 10.26 -4.36
N LEU A 12 -3.00 11.45 -3.80
CA LEU A 12 -4.07 12.31 -3.29
C LEU A 12 -4.98 12.82 -4.42
N LYS A 13 -4.42 13.23 -5.55
CA LYS A 13 -5.18 13.70 -6.72
C LYS A 13 -6.00 12.59 -7.38
N SER A 14 -5.59 11.33 -7.23
CA SER A 14 -6.35 10.16 -7.65
C SER A 14 -7.30 9.60 -6.58
N GLY A 15 -7.51 10.33 -5.47
CA GLY A 15 -8.52 9.99 -4.46
C GLY A 15 -8.01 9.15 -3.27
N THR A 16 -6.71 8.90 -3.16
CA THR A 16 -6.17 8.19 -2.01
C THR A 16 -6.09 9.11 -0.79
N THR A 17 -6.76 8.75 0.30
CA THR A 17 -6.79 9.54 1.55
C THR A 17 -5.82 9.01 2.61
N CYS A 18 -5.47 7.72 2.54
CA CYS A 18 -4.59 7.04 3.50
C CYS A 18 -3.63 6.11 2.78
N VAL A 19 -2.35 6.15 3.15
CA VAL A 19 -1.29 5.34 2.54
C VAL A 19 -0.58 4.51 3.60
N MET A 20 -0.29 3.24 3.31
CA MET A 20 0.79 2.48 3.91
C MET A 20 2.03 2.66 3.04
N ASP A 21 3.06 3.27 3.56
CA ASP A 21 4.27 3.59 2.83
C ASP A 21 5.48 2.91 3.44
N MET A 22 6.03 1.97 2.70
CA MET A 22 7.23 1.26 3.11
C MET A 22 8.39 1.58 2.17
N PHE A 23 9.40 2.26 2.69
CA PHE A 23 10.59 2.62 1.92
C PHE A 23 11.72 3.10 2.84
N ARG A 24 12.75 3.71 2.23
CA ARG A 24 13.87 4.35 2.93
C ARG A 24 13.58 5.83 3.22
N PHE A 25 14.33 6.39 4.17
CA PHE A 25 14.26 7.83 4.51
C PHE A 25 12.87 8.28 4.99
N MET A 26 12.24 7.47 5.86
CA MET A 26 10.87 7.71 6.32
C MET A 26 10.67 9.03 7.09
N ASP A 27 11.71 9.61 7.71
CA ASP A 27 11.65 10.99 8.23
C ASP A 27 11.24 11.99 7.14
N ARG A 28 11.81 11.84 5.93
CA ARG A 28 11.50 12.71 4.79
C ARG A 28 10.11 12.44 4.22
N CYS A 29 9.64 11.21 4.36
CA CYS A 29 8.27 10.85 4.01
C CYS A 29 7.28 11.47 5.00
N ALA A 30 7.56 11.42 6.30
CA ALA A 30 6.77 12.09 7.33
C ALA A 30 6.66 13.61 7.09
N ASP A 31 7.80 14.27 6.78
CA ASP A 31 7.80 15.69 6.44
C ASP A 31 6.94 15.98 5.20
N ALA A 32 7.03 15.16 4.16
CA ALA A 32 6.25 15.34 2.93
C ALA A 32 4.75 15.15 3.17
N ALA A 33 4.38 14.12 3.95
CA ALA A 33 3.00 13.85 4.32
C ALA A 33 2.41 14.99 5.16
N GLY A 34 3.18 15.50 6.13
CA GLY A 34 2.77 16.65 6.95
C GLY A 34 2.51 17.92 6.13
N GLU A 35 3.37 18.21 5.13
CA GLU A 35 3.20 19.36 4.26
C GLU A 35 2.01 19.26 3.30
N ILE A 36 1.71 18.05 2.80
CA ILE A 36 0.56 17.81 1.92
C ILE A 36 -0.75 17.62 2.71
N GLY A 37 -0.65 17.17 3.97
CA GLY A 37 -1.79 16.89 4.82
C GLY A 37 -2.31 15.46 4.75
N LEU A 38 -1.65 14.56 4.01
CA LEU A 38 -2.06 13.17 3.81
C LEU A 38 -1.95 12.35 5.10
N ARG A 39 -2.86 11.39 5.28
CA ARG A 39 -2.76 10.36 6.31
C ARG A 39 -1.80 9.26 5.84
N VAL A 40 -0.80 8.92 6.66
CA VAL A 40 0.20 7.91 6.30
C VAL A 40 0.54 6.99 7.47
N ASN A 41 0.75 5.73 7.16
CA ASN A 41 1.41 4.75 8.01
C ASN A 41 2.78 4.49 7.39
N LEU A 42 3.84 4.73 8.14
CA LEU A 42 5.22 4.66 7.66
C LEU A 42 5.91 3.43 8.23
N ALA A 43 6.46 2.57 7.38
CA ALA A 43 7.31 1.45 7.78
C ALA A 43 8.68 1.60 7.12
N PRO A 44 9.77 1.81 7.86
CA PRO A 44 11.10 1.81 7.28
C PRO A 44 11.47 0.45 6.69
N TYR A 45 12.16 0.45 5.56
CA TYR A 45 12.79 -0.74 4.96
C TYR A 45 13.95 -1.20 5.85
N VAL A 46 13.65 -1.96 6.91
CA VAL A 46 14.69 -2.52 7.78
C VAL A 46 15.23 -3.80 7.20
N ALA A 47 16.54 -3.87 7.03
CA ALA A 47 17.28 -5.08 6.70
C ALA A 47 18.65 -5.03 7.40
N ASP A 48 19.06 -6.13 8.00
CA ASP A 48 20.28 -6.20 8.82
C ASP A 48 21.20 -7.39 8.48
N GLN A 49 20.94 -8.10 7.37
CA GLN A 49 21.87 -9.07 6.83
C GLN A 49 23.11 -8.37 6.23
N PRO A 50 24.27 -9.02 6.23
CA PRO A 50 25.50 -8.46 5.63
C PRO A 50 25.29 -7.95 4.20
N GLY A 51 25.86 -6.77 3.88
CA GLY A 51 25.74 -6.13 2.57
C GLY A 51 24.41 -5.39 2.33
N LYS A 52 23.61 -5.17 3.38
CA LYS A 52 22.35 -4.43 3.32
C LYS A 52 22.44 -3.00 3.88
N ASP A 53 23.64 -2.41 3.92
CA ASP A 53 23.91 -1.09 4.55
C ASP A 53 23.10 0.07 3.97
N PHE A 54 22.51 -0.08 2.79
CA PHE A 54 21.69 0.96 2.18
C PHE A 54 20.22 0.95 2.66
N PHE A 55 19.82 -0.06 3.43
CA PHE A 55 18.51 -0.14 4.07
C PHE A 55 18.46 0.65 5.39
N ALA A 56 17.28 0.78 5.98
CA ALA A 56 17.12 1.36 7.30
C ALA A 56 17.57 0.37 8.38
N THR A 57 18.06 0.90 9.49
CA THR A 57 18.40 0.10 10.65
C THR A 57 17.22 -0.05 11.61
N ARG A 58 17.29 -1.06 12.49
CA ARG A 58 16.33 -1.24 13.59
C ARG A 58 16.26 -0.01 14.51
N ASP A 59 17.38 0.62 14.78
CA ASP A 59 17.45 1.80 15.65
C ASP A 59 16.87 3.05 14.98
N GLU A 60 17.04 3.20 13.67
CA GLU A 60 16.35 4.24 12.90
C GLU A 60 14.84 4.06 12.95
N ASN A 61 14.32 2.83 12.85
CA ASN A 61 12.90 2.56 12.99
C ASN A 61 12.38 2.92 14.38
N LYS A 62 13.06 2.49 15.45
CA LYS A 62 12.71 2.84 16.84
C LYS A 62 12.75 4.36 17.07
N ARG A 63 13.77 5.03 16.57
CA ARG A 63 13.88 6.49 16.63
C ARG A 63 12.69 7.16 15.92
N LEU A 64 12.32 6.67 14.76
CA LEU A 64 11.19 7.20 13.99
C LEU A 64 9.87 7.02 14.74
N ILE A 65 9.64 5.84 15.36
CA ILE A 65 8.48 5.61 16.22
C ILE A 65 8.43 6.67 17.32
N LYS A 66 9.51 6.85 18.08
CA LYS A 66 9.58 7.80 19.21
C LYS A 66 9.35 9.26 18.79
N THR A 67 9.74 9.63 17.58
CA THR A 67 9.74 11.04 17.15
C THR A 67 8.59 11.43 16.24
N ARG A 68 7.96 10.47 15.56
CA ARG A 68 6.96 10.75 14.53
C ARG A 68 5.62 10.04 14.73
N HIS A 69 5.57 8.94 15.48
CA HIS A 69 4.30 8.23 15.70
C HIS A 69 3.29 9.14 16.40
N GLY A 70 2.06 9.20 15.88
CA GLY A 70 1.00 10.07 16.41
C GLY A 70 1.13 11.55 16.03
N SER A 71 2.15 11.95 15.28
CA SER A 71 2.31 13.36 14.87
C SER A 71 1.26 13.79 13.84
N GLN A 72 1.17 15.09 13.55
CA GLN A 72 0.18 15.69 12.64
C GLN A 72 -1.27 15.34 13.07
N GLN A 73 -1.59 15.49 14.35
CA GLN A 73 -2.89 15.15 14.95
C GLN A 73 -3.30 13.68 14.70
N GLY A 74 -2.32 12.75 14.75
CA GLY A 74 -2.55 11.32 14.57
C GLY A 74 -2.59 10.86 13.09
N ARG A 75 -2.41 11.76 12.12
CA ARG A 75 -2.38 11.37 10.70
C ARG A 75 -1.10 10.65 10.31
N ILE A 76 0.00 10.80 11.04
CA ILE A 76 1.24 10.06 10.82
C ILE A 76 1.36 8.98 11.88
N LYS A 77 1.31 7.73 11.46
CA LYS A 77 1.62 6.56 12.29
C LYS A 77 2.92 5.92 11.80
N VAL A 78 3.70 5.35 12.70
CA VAL A 78 4.93 4.64 12.35
C VAL A 78 4.79 3.21 12.83
N TRP A 79 5.13 2.27 11.95
CA TRP A 79 5.10 0.84 12.21
C TRP A 79 6.50 0.26 12.25
N MET A 80 6.66 -0.93 12.80
CA MET A 80 7.86 -1.71 12.57
C MET A 80 7.85 -2.22 11.15
N GLY A 81 8.92 -1.93 10.40
CA GLY A 81 9.11 -2.40 9.04
C GLY A 81 10.19 -3.47 9.00
N LEU A 82 9.95 -4.53 8.22
CA LEU A 82 10.94 -5.55 7.85
C LEU A 82 10.86 -5.69 6.33
N GLU A 83 11.98 -5.55 5.63
CA GLU A 83 11.93 -5.51 4.17
C GLU A 83 11.43 -6.85 3.60
N HIS A 84 12.24 -7.89 3.57
CA HIS A 84 11.87 -9.27 3.26
C HIS A 84 12.49 -10.20 4.30
N LEU A 85 11.90 -11.38 4.46
CA LEU A 85 12.39 -12.35 5.45
C LEU A 85 13.87 -12.65 5.29
N PHE A 86 14.34 -12.93 4.10
CA PHE A 86 15.74 -13.28 3.86
C PHE A 86 16.72 -12.08 3.89
N TYR A 87 16.24 -10.84 4.05
CA TYR A 87 17.08 -9.66 4.26
C TYR A 87 17.25 -9.30 5.74
N CYS A 88 16.49 -9.96 6.60
CA CYS A 88 16.46 -9.71 8.02
C CYS A 88 17.04 -10.89 8.82
N SER A 89 17.70 -10.58 9.91
CA SER A 89 18.16 -11.59 10.87
C SER A 89 17.03 -12.03 11.81
N GLU A 90 17.25 -13.14 12.52
CA GLU A 90 16.34 -13.57 13.61
C GLU A 90 16.17 -12.49 14.68
N ASP A 91 17.24 -11.75 14.97
CA ASP A 91 17.20 -10.65 15.94
C ASP A 91 16.29 -9.52 15.46
N ALA A 92 16.21 -9.25 14.14
CA ALA A 92 15.28 -8.28 13.61
C ALA A 92 13.82 -8.72 13.79
N TYR A 93 13.53 -10.01 13.61
CA TYR A 93 12.18 -10.56 13.84
C TYR A 93 11.76 -10.43 15.30
N ARG A 94 12.63 -10.88 16.22
CA ARG A 94 12.39 -10.80 17.68
C ARG A 94 12.25 -9.35 18.13
N ASP A 95 13.09 -8.46 17.59
CA ASP A 95 13.04 -7.03 17.89
C ASP A 95 11.76 -6.37 17.41
N ALA A 96 11.27 -6.74 16.22
CA ALA A 96 10.01 -6.22 15.69
C ALA A 96 8.82 -6.59 16.59
N VAL A 97 8.73 -7.85 17.03
CA VAL A 97 7.69 -8.33 17.95
C VAL A 97 7.80 -7.61 19.32
N ARG A 98 9.02 -7.45 19.84
CA ARG A 98 9.24 -6.72 21.10
C ARG A 98 8.78 -5.28 20.98
N CYS A 99 9.18 -4.57 19.93
CA CYS A 99 8.81 -3.17 19.71
C CYS A 99 7.31 -2.99 19.45
N GLN A 100 6.67 -3.94 18.74
CA GLN A 100 5.21 -3.96 18.59
C GLN A 100 4.51 -3.90 19.95
N ARG A 101 4.97 -4.72 20.89
CA ARG A 101 4.39 -4.79 22.25
C ARG A 101 4.75 -3.56 23.09
N GLU A 102 6.00 -3.11 23.03
CA GLU A 102 6.53 -2.00 23.83
C GLU A 102 5.89 -0.66 23.44
N TYR A 103 5.76 -0.41 22.14
CA TYR A 103 5.28 0.88 21.63
C TYR A 103 3.82 0.85 21.17
N GLY A 104 3.14 -0.31 21.17
CA GLY A 104 1.77 -0.45 20.67
C GLY A 104 1.64 -0.18 19.18
N VAL A 105 2.70 -0.40 18.40
CA VAL A 105 2.72 -0.19 16.94
C VAL A 105 2.44 -1.49 16.20
N ARG A 106 2.19 -1.39 14.89
CA ARG A 106 1.95 -2.54 14.01
C ARG A 106 3.24 -2.94 13.28
N ILE A 107 3.21 -4.09 12.60
CA ILE A 107 4.31 -4.63 11.78
C ILE A 107 3.88 -4.67 10.32
N HIS A 108 4.80 -4.33 9.41
CA HIS A 108 4.63 -4.49 7.97
C HIS A 108 5.85 -5.13 7.34
N THR A 109 5.63 -6.12 6.48
CA THR A 109 6.67 -6.81 5.70
C THR A 109 6.09 -7.38 4.41
N HIS A 110 6.96 -7.75 3.46
CA HIS A 110 6.61 -8.53 2.28
C HIS A 110 6.58 -10.02 2.62
N ALA A 111 5.70 -10.78 1.96
CA ALA A 111 5.66 -12.22 2.11
C ALA A 111 5.09 -12.91 0.86
N CYS A 112 5.68 -14.03 0.48
CA CYS A 112 5.20 -14.89 -0.59
C CYS A 112 4.98 -14.15 -1.91
N GLU A 113 5.81 -13.16 -2.23
CA GLU A 113 5.65 -12.36 -3.45
C GLU A 113 6.02 -13.17 -4.69
N GLN A 114 7.19 -13.79 -4.68
CA GLN A 114 7.71 -14.54 -5.83
C GLN A 114 7.84 -16.04 -5.52
N LYS A 115 7.68 -16.87 -6.54
CA LYS A 115 7.80 -18.32 -6.40
C LYS A 115 9.21 -18.76 -5.98
N GLU A 116 10.20 -18.09 -6.53
CA GLU A 116 11.61 -18.31 -6.25
C GLU A 116 11.98 -17.93 -4.81
N GLU A 117 11.36 -16.88 -4.28
CA GLU A 117 11.48 -16.48 -2.88
C GLU A 117 11.04 -17.60 -1.94
N GLU A 118 9.85 -18.15 -2.18
CA GLU A 118 9.32 -19.25 -1.35
C GLU A 118 10.22 -20.49 -1.39
N ALA A 119 10.79 -20.81 -2.56
CA ALA A 119 11.72 -21.91 -2.68
C ALA A 119 13.03 -21.65 -1.90
N ALA A 120 13.55 -20.42 -1.96
CA ALA A 120 14.75 -20.01 -1.24
C ALA A 120 14.54 -19.99 0.28
N VAL A 121 13.41 -19.44 0.75
CA VAL A 121 13.03 -19.42 2.18
C VAL A 121 12.89 -20.85 2.71
N LEU A 122 12.20 -21.73 1.99
CA LEU A 122 12.06 -23.12 2.38
C LEU A 122 13.41 -23.86 2.44
N ALA A 123 14.26 -23.66 1.46
CA ALA A 123 15.59 -24.29 1.42
C ALA A 123 16.50 -23.81 2.57
N HIS A 124 16.42 -22.52 2.92
CA HIS A 124 17.29 -21.94 3.94
C HIS A 124 16.78 -22.18 5.38
N PHE A 125 15.48 -22.06 5.61
CA PHE A 125 14.91 -22.13 6.95
C PHE A 125 14.16 -23.44 7.25
N GLY A 126 13.96 -24.32 6.26
CA GLY A 126 13.16 -25.54 6.40
C GLY A 126 11.65 -25.27 6.54
N ARG A 127 11.20 -24.05 6.32
CA ARG A 127 9.81 -23.59 6.42
C ARG A 127 9.53 -22.57 5.32
N ARG A 128 8.27 -22.50 4.88
CA ARG A 128 7.80 -21.44 3.96
C ARG A 128 7.64 -20.11 4.71
N SER A 129 7.51 -19.01 3.98
CA SER A 129 7.48 -17.65 4.55
C SER A 129 6.44 -17.46 5.65
N ILE A 130 5.21 -17.93 5.46
CA ILE A 130 4.16 -17.82 6.51
C ILE A 130 4.52 -18.64 7.75
N GLY A 131 5.09 -19.85 7.58
CA GLY A 131 5.58 -20.67 8.68
C GLY A 131 6.73 -20.05 9.46
N MET A 132 7.57 -19.24 8.78
CA MET A 132 8.64 -18.46 9.41
C MET A 132 8.07 -17.28 10.21
N LEU A 133 7.16 -16.51 9.62
CA LEU A 133 6.49 -15.40 10.31
C LEU A 133 5.75 -15.89 11.57
N ASP A 134 5.07 -17.02 11.47
CA ASP A 134 4.39 -17.67 12.61
C ASP A 134 5.39 -18.11 13.70
N HIS A 135 6.48 -18.76 13.32
CA HIS A 135 7.52 -19.22 14.23
C HIS A 135 8.11 -18.09 15.10
N TYR A 136 8.29 -16.90 14.53
CA TYR A 136 8.79 -15.73 15.25
C TYR A 136 7.70 -14.91 15.92
N GLY A 137 6.42 -15.30 15.81
CA GLY A 137 5.28 -14.57 16.41
C GLY A 137 4.98 -13.26 15.70
N LEU A 138 5.27 -13.18 14.41
CA LEU A 138 5.02 -12.01 13.55
C LEU A 138 3.60 -12.00 12.97
N LEU A 139 2.85 -13.12 13.01
CA LEU A 139 1.46 -13.14 12.59
C LEU A 139 0.53 -12.60 13.68
N GLY A 140 -0.57 -11.97 13.28
CA GLY A 140 -1.59 -11.45 14.19
C GLY A 140 -2.32 -10.23 13.64
N GLU A 141 -3.34 -9.77 14.35
CA GLU A 141 -4.17 -8.61 14.01
C GLU A 141 -3.36 -7.31 13.79
N ASN A 142 -2.18 -7.22 14.39
CA ASN A 142 -1.28 -6.07 14.26
C ASN A 142 -0.23 -6.24 13.15
N THR A 143 -0.43 -7.17 12.22
CA THR A 143 0.49 -7.41 11.11
C THR A 143 -0.21 -7.26 9.77
N LEU A 144 0.45 -6.56 8.85
CA LEU A 144 0.06 -6.41 7.46
C LEU A 144 1.16 -7.01 6.58
N LEU A 145 0.80 -7.96 5.74
CA LEU A 145 1.71 -8.56 4.75
C LEU A 145 1.42 -7.99 3.37
N ALA A 146 2.45 -7.60 2.64
CA ALA A 146 2.31 -7.20 1.24
C ALA A 146 2.37 -8.43 0.32
N HIS A 147 1.66 -8.34 -0.81
CA HIS A 147 1.61 -9.28 -1.93
C HIS A 147 0.89 -10.60 -1.65
N CYS A 148 1.48 -11.52 -0.90
CA CYS A 148 0.90 -12.84 -0.58
C CYS A 148 0.40 -13.61 -1.81
N VAL A 149 1.20 -13.62 -2.89
CA VAL A 149 0.84 -14.23 -4.18
C VAL A 149 0.85 -15.76 -4.10
N TRP A 150 1.89 -16.33 -3.48
CA TRP A 150 2.16 -17.78 -3.50
C TRP A 150 1.74 -18.50 -2.21
N LEU A 151 0.54 -18.19 -1.70
CA LEU A 151 -0.04 -18.88 -0.54
C LEU A 151 -0.66 -20.22 -0.94
N ASN A 152 -0.51 -21.24 -0.08
CA ASN A 152 -1.30 -22.46 -0.12
C ASN A 152 -2.53 -22.37 0.80
N ASP A 153 -3.38 -23.42 0.84
CA ASP A 153 -4.64 -23.42 1.60
C ASP A 153 -4.39 -23.33 3.12
N ASP A 154 -3.38 -24.03 3.63
CA ASP A 154 -3.04 -24.02 5.05
C ASP A 154 -2.54 -22.64 5.49
N GLU A 155 -1.78 -21.97 4.63
CA GLU A 155 -1.28 -20.60 4.87
C GLU A 155 -2.41 -19.57 4.85
N ILE A 156 -3.36 -19.68 3.90
CA ILE A 156 -4.56 -18.83 3.87
C ILE A 156 -5.36 -19.03 5.16
N LYS A 157 -5.60 -20.29 5.55
CA LYS A 157 -6.27 -20.59 6.81
C LYS A 157 -5.52 -20.02 8.02
N ARG A 158 -4.20 -20.17 8.08
CA ARG A 158 -3.39 -19.65 9.19
C ARG A 158 -3.45 -18.13 9.30
N LEU A 159 -3.40 -17.41 8.18
CA LEU A 159 -3.55 -15.96 8.17
C LEU A 159 -4.93 -15.52 8.64
N ALA A 160 -5.98 -16.22 8.24
CA ALA A 160 -7.34 -15.98 8.73
C ALA A 160 -7.47 -16.23 10.23
N ASP A 161 -6.97 -17.37 10.71
CA ASP A 161 -7.03 -17.76 12.14
C ASP A 161 -6.29 -16.77 13.05
N THR A 162 -5.23 -16.14 12.56
CA THR A 162 -4.43 -15.15 13.30
C THR A 162 -4.94 -13.71 13.16
N GLY A 163 -5.85 -13.43 12.23
CA GLY A 163 -6.31 -12.08 11.92
C GLY A 163 -5.26 -11.23 11.20
N THR A 164 -4.25 -11.87 10.59
CA THR A 164 -3.21 -11.17 9.81
C THR A 164 -3.80 -10.59 8.54
N ALA A 165 -3.55 -9.31 8.28
CA ALA A 165 -4.08 -8.58 7.14
C ALA A 165 -3.14 -8.63 5.93
N ILE A 166 -3.70 -8.42 4.72
CA ILE A 166 -2.93 -8.43 3.47
C ILE A 166 -3.16 -7.13 2.69
N ALA A 167 -2.08 -6.56 2.14
CA ALA A 167 -2.09 -5.52 1.11
C ALA A 167 -1.88 -6.19 -0.26
N HIS A 168 -2.94 -6.26 -1.06
CA HIS A 168 -2.92 -6.83 -2.40
C HIS A 168 -2.48 -5.77 -3.41
N CYS A 169 -1.41 -6.04 -4.16
CA CYS A 169 -0.79 -5.12 -5.13
C CYS A 169 -0.84 -5.71 -6.55
N PRO A 170 -2.03 -5.79 -7.18
CA PRO A 170 -2.23 -6.60 -8.39
C PRO A 170 -1.43 -6.12 -9.60
N VAL A 171 -1.32 -4.81 -9.85
CA VAL A 171 -0.57 -4.26 -10.98
C VAL A 171 0.93 -4.50 -10.79
N SER A 172 1.45 -4.26 -9.58
CA SER A 172 2.84 -4.57 -9.25
C SER A 172 3.16 -6.05 -9.47
N ASN A 173 2.34 -6.95 -8.92
CA ASN A 173 2.52 -8.39 -9.07
C ASN A 173 2.54 -8.83 -10.54
N ALA A 174 1.69 -8.24 -11.38
CA ALA A 174 1.65 -8.53 -12.81
C ALA A 174 2.87 -7.96 -13.54
N LYS A 175 3.24 -6.70 -13.25
CA LYS A 175 4.38 -6.03 -13.88
C LYS A 175 5.71 -6.71 -13.57
N LEU A 176 5.88 -7.16 -12.33
CA LEU A 176 7.10 -7.86 -11.87
C LEU A 176 7.06 -9.37 -12.18
N ALA A 177 6.00 -9.84 -12.85
CA ALA A 177 5.78 -11.26 -13.15
C ALA A 177 5.76 -12.15 -11.88
N SER A 178 5.38 -11.57 -10.73
CA SER A 178 5.28 -12.31 -9.45
C SER A 178 4.16 -13.35 -9.48
N GLY A 179 3.09 -13.10 -10.25
CA GLY A 179 1.95 -14.00 -10.39
C GLY A 179 0.61 -13.38 -10.00
N VAL A 180 -0.42 -14.22 -9.84
CA VAL A 180 -1.78 -13.79 -9.48
C VAL A 180 -2.15 -14.34 -8.10
N ALA A 181 -2.35 -13.45 -7.15
CA ALA A 181 -2.73 -13.82 -5.78
C ALA A 181 -4.13 -14.46 -5.73
N ARG A 182 -4.36 -15.36 -4.80
CA ARG A 182 -5.61 -16.10 -4.59
C ARG A 182 -6.63 -15.24 -3.80
N THR A 183 -6.91 -14.03 -4.30
CA THR A 183 -7.71 -13.03 -3.60
C THR A 183 -9.13 -13.48 -3.24
N PRO A 184 -9.89 -14.18 -4.12
CA PRO A 184 -11.20 -14.70 -3.76
C PRO A 184 -11.18 -15.67 -2.57
N GLU A 185 -10.20 -16.59 -2.53
CA GLU A 185 -10.04 -17.55 -1.43
C GLU A 185 -9.66 -16.84 -0.12
N MET A 186 -8.79 -15.85 -0.18
CA MET A 186 -8.41 -15.04 0.99
C MET A 186 -9.62 -14.31 1.57
N LEU A 187 -10.45 -13.69 0.71
CA LEU A 187 -11.69 -13.01 1.13
C LEU A 187 -12.71 -13.99 1.71
N ALA A 188 -12.88 -15.17 1.07
CA ALA A 188 -13.77 -16.21 1.57
C ALA A 188 -13.33 -16.76 2.94
N ALA A 189 -12.03 -16.78 3.21
CA ALA A 189 -11.47 -17.14 4.52
C ALA A 189 -11.62 -16.01 5.57
N GLY A 190 -12.10 -14.84 5.20
CA GLY A 190 -12.32 -13.71 6.11
C GLY A 190 -11.08 -12.84 6.38
N ILE A 191 -10.02 -12.98 5.60
CA ILE A 191 -8.82 -12.17 5.74
C ILE A 191 -9.14 -10.70 5.39
N ALA A 192 -8.69 -9.77 6.22
CA ALA A 192 -8.79 -8.34 5.93
C ALA A 192 -7.83 -7.98 4.78
N LEU A 193 -8.41 -7.70 3.60
CA LEU A 193 -7.67 -7.31 2.41
C LEU A 193 -7.87 -5.84 2.09
N GLY A 194 -6.74 -5.12 1.87
CA GLY A 194 -6.70 -3.82 1.22
C GLY A 194 -6.05 -3.90 -0.16
N ILE A 195 -6.37 -2.96 -1.04
CA ILE A 195 -5.68 -2.79 -2.33
C ILE A 195 -4.56 -1.76 -2.15
N GLY A 196 -3.40 -2.01 -2.73
CA GLY A 196 -2.26 -1.11 -2.76
C GLY A 196 -1.66 -1.01 -4.16
N THR A 197 -1.13 0.16 -4.49
CA THR A 197 -0.46 0.41 -5.77
C THR A 197 0.97 -0.09 -5.80
N ASP A 198 1.56 -0.38 -4.63
CA ASP A 198 3.00 -0.50 -4.47
C ASP A 198 3.74 0.79 -4.89
N GLY A 199 5.05 0.76 -5.03
CA GLY A 199 5.84 1.92 -5.39
C GLY A 199 5.80 2.25 -6.88
N PRO A 200 6.08 3.52 -7.27
CA PRO A 200 6.08 3.92 -8.69
C PRO A 200 7.05 3.13 -9.58
N VAL A 201 8.07 2.50 -9.01
CA VAL A 201 9.00 1.64 -9.77
C VAL A 201 8.33 0.32 -10.16
N CYS A 202 7.46 -0.19 -9.29
CA CYS A 202 6.78 -1.48 -9.46
C CYS A 202 5.46 -1.37 -10.22
N ASN A 203 4.88 -0.15 -10.33
CA ASN A 203 3.56 0.07 -10.92
C ASN A 203 3.57 1.13 -12.05
N ASN A 204 4.30 2.25 -11.87
CA ASN A 204 4.27 3.47 -12.67
C ASN A 204 3.03 4.35 -12.49
N SER A 205 2.03 3.95 -11.71
CA SER A 205 0.85 4.72 -11.37
C SER A 205 0.54 4.60 -9.88
N LEU A 206 -0.05 5.64 -9.30
CA LEU A 206 -0.59 5.63 -7.94
C LEU A 206 -2.11 5.85 -7.93
N ASP A 207 -2.77 5.52 -9.04
CA ASP A 207 -4.22 5.64 -9.22
C ASP A 207 -4.94 4.37 -8.72
N MET A 208 -5.67 4.51 -7.61
CA MET A 208 -6.44 3.40 -7.02
C MET A 208 -7.61 2.92 -7.91
N PHE A 209 -8.11 3.74 -8.84
CA PHE A 209 -9.13 3.28 -9.79
C PHE A 209 -8.55 2.31 -10.82
N GLU A 210 -7.31 2.52 -11.26
CA GLU A 210 -6.59 1.56 -12.10
C GLU A 210 -6.37 0.24 -11.35
N GLU A 211 -5.95 0.30 -10.09
CA GLU A 211 -5.76 -0.87 -9.23
C GLU A 211 -7.06 -1.66 -9.05
N MET A 212 -8.16 -0.99 -8.71
CA MET A 212 -9.46 -1.62 -8.55
C MET A 212 -9.90 -2.35 -9.80
N LYS A 213 -9.81 -1.70 -10.96
CA LYS A 213 -10.15 -2.31 -12.25
C LYS A 213 -9.28 -3.53 -12.54
N PHE A 214 -7.98 -3.38 -12.42
CA PHE A 214 -7.04 -4.44 -12.72
C PHE A 214 -7.20 -5.65 -11.78
N ALA A 215 -7.37 -5.41 -10.47
CA ALA A 215 -7.61 -6.45 -9.48
C ALA A 215 -8.79 -7.35 -9.86
N SER A 216 -9.92 -6.77 -10.31
CA SER A 216 -11.07 -7.55 -10.75
C SER A 216 -10.78 -8.29 -12.06
N LEU A 217 -10.24 -7.59 -13.06
CA LEU A 217 -10.06 -8.16 -14.40
C LEU A 217 -9.07 -9.33 -14.42
N ILE A 218 -7.97 -9.25 -13.68
CA ILE A 218 -6.97 -10.32 -13.64
C ILE A 218 -7.54 -11.60 -13.01
N GLN A 219 -8.37 -11.50 -11.97
CA GLN A 219 -9.02 -12.64 -11.36
C GLN A 219 -10.04 -13.30 -12.33
N LYS A 220 -10.87 -12.49 -13.00
CA LYS A 220 -11.83 -12.98 -13.99
C LYS A 220 -11.13 -13.69 -15.14
N ALA A 221 -10.08 -13.09 -15.69
CA ALA A 221 -9.35 -13.63 -16.83
C ALA A 221 -8.61 -14.93 -16.50
N THR A 222 -7.95 -15.01 -15.36
CA THR A 222 -7.17 -16.19 -14.98
C THR A 222 -8.04 -17.37 -14.53
N ARG A 223 -9.24 -17.09 -13.98
CA ARG A 223 -10.19 -18.11 -13.52
C ARG A 223 -11.22 -18.49 -14.57
N LEU A 224 -11.32 -17.75 -15.67
CA LEU A 224 -12.39 -17.88 -16.68
C LEU A 224 -13.78 -17.79 -16.03
N ASP A 225 -13.90 -16.94 -15.01
CA ASP A 225 -15.12 -16.75 -14.22
C ASP A 225 -15.46 -15.24 -14.13
N VAL A 226 -16.57 -14.83 -14.77
CA VAL A 226 -17.04 -13.45 -14.77
C VAL A 226 -17.51 -12.98 -13.40
N THR A 227 -17.81 -13.88 -12.47
CA THR A 227 -18.26 -13.57 -11.12
C THR A 227 -17.11 -13.40 -10.12
N ALA A 228 -15.88 -13.81 -10.50
CA ALA A 228 -14.72 -13.68 -9.63
C ALA A 228 -14.45 -12.20 -9.29
N LEU A 229 -14.32 -11.92 -8.01
CA LEU A 229 -13.98 -10.61 -7.44
C LEU A 229 -14.86 -9.47 -8.00
N PRO A 230 -16.17 -9.44 -7.65
CA PRO A 230 -17.13 -8.49 -8.17
C PRO A 230 -16.87 -7.04 -7.68
N ALA A 231 -17.52 -6.07 -8.30
CA ALA A 231 -17.25 -4.65 -8.10
C ALA A 231 -17.45 -4.18 -6.64
N ASP A 232 -18.45 -4.71 -5.93
CA ASP A 232 -18.71 -4.37 -4.53
C ASP A 232 -17.58 -4.85 -3.60
N GLN A 233 -17.02 -6.05 -3.82
CA GLN A 233 -15.87 -6.54 -3.06
C GLN A 233 -14.63 -5.69 -3.33
N ILE A 234 -14.38 -5.33 -4.59
CA ILE A 234 -13.25 -4.45 -4.95
C ILE A 234 -13.37 -3.09 -4.28
N LEU A 235 -14.53 -2.45 -4.36
CA LEU A 235 -14.73 -1.14 -3.72
C LEU A 235 -14.55 -1.23 -2.19
N ARG A 236 -15.02 -2.33 -1.58
CA ARG A 236 -14.78 -2.59 -0.15
C ARG A 236 -13.28 -2.74 0.15
N MET A 237 -12.52 -3.47 -0.66
CA MET A 237 -11.07 -3.60 -0.49
C MET A 237 -10.34 -2.25 -0.58
N ALA A 238 -10.78 -1.36 -1.46
CA ALA A 238 -10.21 -0.02 -1.62
C ALA A 238 -10.65 0.98 -0.52
N THR A 239 -11.63 0.64 0.29
CA THR A 239 -12.22 1.52 1.32
C THR A 239 -12.15 0.87 2.71
N ILE A 240 -13.27 0.33 3.21
CA ILE A 240 -13.35 -0.25 4.56
C ILE A 240 -12.45 -1.49 4.74
N GLY A 241 -12.20 -2.26 3.70
CA GLY A 241 -11.26 -3.40 3.72
C GLY A 241 -9.83 -2.93 3.95
N GLY A 242 -9.40 -1.90 3.21
CA GLY A 242 -8.10 -1.25 3.42
C GLY A 242 -7.99 -0.65 4.82
N ALA A 243 -9.03 0.02 5.30
CA ALA A 243 -9.06 0.55 6.67
C ALA A 243 -8.93 -0.55 7.73
N LYS A 244 -9.62 -1.69 7.55
CA LYS A 244 -9.47 -2.87 8.43
C LYS A 244 -8.05 -3.43 8.39
N ALA A 245 -7.48 -3.60 7.21
CA ALA A 245 -6.11 -4.08 7.04
C ALA A 245 -5.11 -3.18 7.77
N LEU A 246 -5.36 -1.88 7.84
CA LEU A 246 -4.55 -0.90 8.56
C LEU A 246 -4.92 -0.77 10.06
N GLY A 247 -5.98 -1.42 10.53
CA GLY A 247 -6.51 -1.24 11.89
C GLY A 247 -7.11 0.15 12.14
N LEU A 248 -7.69 0.75 11.10
CA LEU A 248 -8.27 2.10 11.10
C LEU A 248 -9.78 2.10 10.78
N ASP A 249 -10.42 0.95 10.72
CA ASP A 249 -11.82 0.79 10.33
C ASP A 249 -12.82 1.48 11.26
N LYS A 250 -12.42 1.75 12.51
CA LYS A 250 -13.18 2.57 13.46
C LYS A 250 -13.00 4.08 13.25
N GLU A 251 -11.96 4.47 12.49
CA GLU A 251 -11.63 5.88 12.24
C GLU A 251 -12.01 6.34 10.83
N ILE A 252 -11.81 5.48 9.80
CA ILE A 252 -11.97 5.81 8.38
C ILE A 252 -12.53 4.61 7.59
N GLY A 253 -12.70 4.76 6.27
CA GLY A 253 -13.05 3.68 5.34
C GLY A 253 -14.54 3.55 5.04
N SER A 254 -15.41 4.26 5.77
CA SER A 254 -16.84 4.37 5.51
C SER A 254 -17.37 5.71 5.99
N ILE A 255 -18.51 6.14 5.44
CA ILE A 255 -19.19 7.39 5.83
C ILE A 255 -20.15 7.05 6.96
N GLU A 256 -19.71 7.26 8.19
CA GLU A 256 -20.47 7.00 9.41
C GLU A 256 -20.27 8.14 10.42
N VAL A 257 -21.30 8.41 11.23
CA VAL A 257 -21.20 9.39 12.32
C VAL A 257 -20.14 8.95 13.31
N GLY A 258 -19.24 9.87 13.65
CA GLY A 258 -18.12 9.61 14.58
C GLY A 258 -16.81 9.21 13.90
N LYS A 259 -16.83 8.85 12.63
CA LYS A 259 -15.60 8.65 11.85
C LYS A 259 -15.02 9.96 11.33
N LYS A 260 -13.73 9.94 11.02
CA LYS A 260 -13.03 11.08 10.43
C LYS A 260 -13.49 11.27 8.99
N ALA A 261 -13.59 12.52 8.56
CA ALA A 261 -13.96 12.85 7.19
C ALA A 261 -12.74 12.71 6.26
N ASP A 262 -12.40 11.47 5.95
CA ASP A 262 -11.52 11.08 4.85
C ASP A 262 -12.43 10.74 3.66
N LEU A 263 -12.68 11.71 2.78
CA LEU A 263 -13.72 11.66 1.76
C LEU A 263 -13.17 11.99 0.37
N VAL A 264 -13.76 11.37 -0.64
CA VAL A 264 -13.44 11.62 -2.06
C VAL A 264 -14.73 11.98 -2.79
N MET A 265 -14.71 13.08 -3.53
CA MET A 265 -15.81 13.50 -4.40
C MET A 265 -15.41 13.31 -5.86
N LEU A 266 -16.27 12.62 -6.60
CA LEU A 266 -16.10 12.40 -8.04
C LEU A 266 -17.04 13.31 -8.82
N ASP A 267 -16.57 13.78 -9.98
CA ASP A 267 -17.41 14.39 -10.99
C ASP A 267 -18.03 13.30 -11.86
N LEU A 268 -19.34 13.11 -11.72
CA LEU A 268 -20.10 12.12 -12.48
C LEU A 268 -20.54 12.63 -13.86
N ALA A 269 -20.43 13.94 -14.14
CA ALA A 269 -20.80 14.54 -15.42
C ALA A 269 -19.74 14.35 -16.51
N MET A 270 -18.89 13.33 -16.36
CA MET A 270 -17.83 12.99 -17.31
C MET A 270 -18.28 11.87 -18.25
N PRO A 271 -17.84 11.87 -19.53
CA PRO A 271 -18.28 10.88 -20.53
C PRO A 271 -18.06 9.41 -20.10
N ASN A 272 -16.97 9.11 -19.39
CA ASN A 272 -16.67 7.76 -18.93
C ASN A 272 -17.57 7.28 -17.78
N LEU A 273 -18.31 8.18 -17.10
CA LEU A 273 -19.24 7.85 -16.03
C LEU A 273 -20.71 8.07 -16.43
N THR A 274 -20.99 8.43 -17.68
CA THR A 274 -22.33 8.68 -18.22
C THR A 274 -22.70 7.57 -19.20
N PRO A 275 -23.92 6.97 -19.12
CA PRO A 275 -24.95 7.22 -18.12
C PRO A 275 -24.61 6.59 -16.75
N HIS A 276 -25.17 7.16 -15.69
CA HIS A 276 -25.12 6.59 -14.36
C HIS A 276 -26.50 6.60 -13.71
N GLU A 277 -26.82 5.55 -12.99
CA GLU A 277 -28.05 5.40 -12.21
C GLU A 277 -27.67 4.95 -10.80
N VAL A 278 -28.30 5.57 -9.82
CA VAL A 278 -28.17 5.23 -8.42
C VAL A 278 -29.49 4.63 -7.94
N THR A 279 -29.49 3.34 -7.70
CA THR A 279 -30.63 2.61 -7.14
C THR A 279 -30.27 2.07 -5.75
N ASN A 280 -31.25 1.54 -5.00
CA ASN A 280 -31.01 0.98 -3.67
C ASN A 280 -30.02 -0.19 -3.65
N ASP A 281 -29.85 -0.89 -4.77
CA ASP A 281 -28.88 -1.96 -4.99
C ASP A 281 -27.57 -1.47 -5.63
N GLY A 282 -27.38 -0.14 -5.77
CA GLY A 282 -26.20 0.49 -6.35
C GLY A 282 -26.33 0.86 -7.81
N GLY A 283 -27.32 0.34 -8.55
CA GLY A 283 -27.49 0.58 -9.98
C GLY A 283 -26.24 0.27 -10.78
N ASN A 284 -26.00 1.01 -11.89
CA ASN A 284 -24.75 0.88 -12.66
C ASN A 284 -23.59 1.74 -12.12
N LEU A 285 -23.85 2.61 -11.12
CA LEU A 285 -22.81 3.49 -10.58
C LEU A 285 -21.65 2.70 -9.98
N LEU A 286 -21.94 1.61 -9.25
CA LEU A 286 -20.89 0.76 -8.65
C LEU A 286 -19.95 0.18 -9.72
N TRP A 287 -20.51 -0.30 -10.83
CA TRP A 287 -19.73 -0.79 -11.97
C TRP A 287 -18.89 0.30 -12.60
N ASN A 288 -19.48 1.49 -12.80
CA ASN A 288 -18.79 2.64 -13.34
C ASN A 288 -17.61 3.06 -12.45
N LEU A 289 -17.77 3.03 -11.13
CA LEU A 289 -16.70 3.36 -10.19
C LEU A 289 -15.51 2.40 -10.30
N VAL A 290 -15.76 1.11 -10.49
CA VAL A 290 -14.67 0.11 -10.55
C VAL A 290 -14.08 -0.02 -11.96
N PHE A 291 -14.90 0.03 -13.01
CA PHE A 291 -14.43 -0.32 -14.36
C PHE A 291 -14.23 0.88 -15.28
N ALA A 292 -14.83 2.03 -14.99
CA ALA A 292 -14.78 3.20 -15.85
C ALA A 292 -14.15 4.44 -15.21
N ALA A 293 -14.27 4.62 -13.89
CA ALA A 293 -13.69 5.77 -13.19
C ALA A 293 -12.15 5.75 -13.24
N ARG A 294 -11.57 6.92 -13.09
CA ARG A 294 -10.14 7.21 -13.08
C ARG A 294 -9.86 8.30 -12.07
N GLY A 295 -8.62 8.46 -11.64
CA GLY A 295 -8.21 9.56 -10.79
C GLY A 295 -8.57 10.94 -11.33
N SER A 296 -8.66 11.11 -12.66
CA SER A 296 -9.10 12.37 -13.29
C SER A 296 -10.57 12.74 -13.03
N ASN A 297 -11.40 11.80 -12.55
CA ASN A 297 -12.77 12.10 -12.12
C ASN A 297 -12.82 12.68 -10.69
N VAL A 298 -11.72 12.67 -9.94
CA VAL A 298 -11.67 13.19 -8.57
C VAL A 298 -11.69 14.71 -8.61
N SER A 299 -12.74 15.30 -8.07
CA SER A 299 -12.91 16.76 -7.98
C SER A 299 -12.42 17.32 -6.66
N ARG A 300 -12.69 16.63 -5.54
CA ARG A 300 -12.26 17.05 -4.20
C ARG A 300 -11.84 15.85 -3.35
N VAL A 301 -10.88 16.11 -2.45
CA VAL A 301 -10.43 15.13 -1.45
C VAL A 301 -10.29 15.82 -0.10
N TRP A 302 -10.86 15.19 0.92
CA TRP A 302 -10.70 15.60 2.32
C TRP A 302 -9.96 14.53 3.10
N VAL A 303 -9.08 14.95 3.98
CA VAL A 303 -8.42 14.10 4.98
C VAL A 303 -8.58 14.74 6.34
N ASP A 304 -9.18 14.00 7.26
CA ASP A 304 -9.48 14.49 8.62
C ASP A 304 -10.28 15.82 8.59
N GLY A 305 -11.24 15.92 7.66
CA GLY A 305 -12.08 17.10 7.43
C GLY A 305 -11.42 18.26 6.71
N ARG A 306 -10.11 18.19 6.40
CA ARG A 306 -9.40 19.24 5.67
C ARG A 306 -9.48 18.98 4.16
N CYS A 307 -9.98 19.93 3.39
CA CYS A 307 -9.98 19.84 1.94
C CYS A 307 -8.54 19.99 1.43
N LEU A 308 -7.98 18.94 0.86
CA LEU A 308 -6.59 18.90 0.36
C LEU A 308 -6.51 19.01 -1.15
N ILE A 309 -7.55 18.55 -1.86
CA ILE A 309 -7.75 18.74 -3.29
C ILE A 309 -9.08 19.45 -3.51
N GLU A 310 -9.07 20.50 -4.28
CA GLU A 310 -10.24 21.23 -4.73
C GLU A 310 -10.17 21.51 -6.23
N ASN A 311 -11.20 21.15 -6.98
CA ASN A 311 -11.23 21.26 -8.44
C ASN A 311 -10.00 20.62 -9.11
N GLY A 312 -9.57 19.45 -8.61
CA GLY A 312 -8.42 18.70 -9.10
C GLY A 312 -7.06 19.34 -8.79
N ARG A 313 -6.99 20.37 -7.92
CA ARG A 313 -5.74 21.05 -7.54
C ARG A 313 -5.49 20.97 -6.04
N SER A 314 -4.22 20.87 -5.66
CA SER A 314 -3.82 20.89 -4.25
C SER A 314 -4.08 22.25 -3.62
N THR A 315 -4.66 22.25 -2.43
CA THR A 315 -4.84 23.44 -1.57
C THR A 315 -3.64 23.65 -0.64
N GLN A 316 -2.70 22.70 -0.57
CA GLN A 316 -1.64 22.69 0.44
C GLN A 316 -0.25 23.02 -0.14
N VAL A 317 -0.01 22.69 -1.41
CA VAL A 317 1.29 22.85 -2.06
C VAL A 317 1.15 23.46 -3.45
N ASP A 318 2.16 24.20 -3.86
CA ASP A 318 2.32 24.65 -5.24
C ASP A 318 2.71 23.47 -6.12
N GLU A 319 1.77 22.96 -6.92
CA GLU A 319 1.96 21.80 -7.79
C GLU A 319 3.04 22.05 -8.85
N ALA A 320 3.08 23.25 -9.45
CA ALA A 320 4.07 23.56 -10.47
C ALA A 320 5.49 23.46 -9.91
N ARG A 321 5.70 23.96 -8.70
CA ARG A 321 6.98 23.85 -8.00
C ARG A 321 7.32 22.40 -7.62
N VAL A 322 6.32 21.57 -7.25
CA VAL A 322 6.53 20.14 -6.97
C VAL A 322 7.00 19.43 -8.22
N LEU A 323 6.32 19.65 -9.36
CA LEU A 323 6.64 19.03 -10.66
C LEU A 323 8.02 19.45 -11.16
N GLU A 324 8.31 20.76 -11.18
CA GLU A 324 9.62 21.30 -11.59
C GLU A 324 10.75 20.69 -10.74
N THR A 325 10.58 20.69 -9.43
CA THR A 325 11.59 20.13 -8.51
C THR A 325 11.79 18.63 -8.72
N ALA A 326 10.72 17.88 -8.97
CA ALA A 326 10.80 16.45 -9.25
C ALA A 326 11.51 16.18 -10.59
N GLN A 327 11.21 16.96 -11.63
CA GLN A 327 11.89 16.90 -12.94
C GLN A 327 13.38 17.16 -12.81
N GLN A 328 13.79 18.22 -12.14
CA GLN A 328 15.20 18.55 -11.89
C GLN A 328 15.94 17.42 -11.16
N CYS A 329 15.29 16.83 -10.13
CA CYS A 329 15.84 15.68 -9.42
C CYS A 329 15.96 14.43 -10.30
N GLY A 330 15.02 14.23 -11.23
CA GLY A 330 15.04 13.13 -12.20
C GLY A 330 16.20 13.28 -13.18
N VAL A 331 16.34 14.46 -13.81
CA VAL A 331 17.43 14.77 -14.73
C VAL A 331 18.79 14.54 -14.07
N SER A 332 19.01 15.12 -12.88
CA SER A 332 20.25 14.94 -12.13
C SER A 332 20.55 13.47 -11.78
N LEU A 333 19.52 12.65 -11.52
CA LEU A 333 19.68 11.22 -11.30
C LEU A 333 20.14 10.51 -12.57
N TYR A 334 19.48 10.76 -13.71
CA TYR A 334 19.83 10.16 -15.01
C TYR A 334 21.25 10.53 -15.45
N GLU A 335 21.66 11.80 -15.24
CA GLU A 335 23.03 12.24 -15.54
C GLU A 335 24.06 11.46 -14.73
N ARG A 336 23.82 11.24 -13.42
CA ARG A 336 24.70 10.44 -12.58
C ARG A 336 24.73 8.97 -12.99
N CYS A 337 23.58 8.38 -13.34
CA CYS A 337 23.51 7.01 -13.83
C CYS A 337 24.27 6.83 -15.15
N ARG A 338 24.20 7.80 -16.07
CA ARG A 338 24.97 7.78 -17.32
C ARG A 338 26.47 7.90 -17.11
N ALA A 339 26.90 8.70 -16.12
CA ALA A 339 28.30 8.86 -15.76
C ALA A 339 28.89 7.58 -15.12
N MET A 340 28.05 6.70 -14.58
CA MET A 340 28.43 5.38 -14.08
C MET A 340 28.38 4.36 -15.22
N SER A 341 29.30 4.45 -16.19
CA SER A 341 29.30 3.68 -17.45
C SER A 341 29.35 2.14 -17.32
N HIS A 342 29.59 1.61 -16.12
CA HIS A 342 29.58 0.18 -15.80
C HIS A 342 28.21 -0.33 -15.32
N LEU A 343 27.23 0.56 -15.10
CA LEU A 343 25.84 0.21 -14.77
C LEU A 343 24.95 0.46 -15.99
N ARG A 344 25.15 -0.29 -17.08
CA ARG A 344 24.11 -0.43 -18.09
C ARG A 344 22.97 -1.22 -17.45
N VAL A 345 22.00 -0.52 -16.92
CA VAL A 345 20.66 -1.06 -16.71
C VAL A 345 20.01 -1.02 -18.10
N ASP A 346 19.92 -2.16 -18.75
CA ASP A 346 19.03 -2.31 -19.90
C ASP A 346 17.62 -2.00 -19.38
N MET A 347 17.14 -0.81 -19.71
CA MET A 347 15.78 -0.43 -19.42
C MET A 347 14.90 -1.20 -20.39
N VAL A 348 14.31 -2.29 -19.93
CA VAL A 348 13.21 -2.99 -20.58
C VAL A 348 11.91 -2.24 -20.32
#